data_c348d3ae1f5e7c40bdec380a7b8275ea
#
_entry.id   c348d3ae1f5e7c40bdec380a7b8275ea
#
_cell.length_a   1.000
_cell.length_b   1.000
_cell.length_c   1.000
_cell.angle_alpha   90.00
_cell.angle_beta   90.00
_cell.angle_gamma   90.00
#
_symmetry.space_group_name_H-M   'P 1'
#
loop_
_entity.id
_entity.type
_entity.pdbx_description
1 polymer ?
#
loop_
_entity_poly.entity_id
_entity_poly.type
_entity_poly.pdbx_seq_one_letter_code
_entity_poly.pdbx_strand_id
1 'polypeptide(L)'
;MKRRLTALALALGLTFTLAACGGGTGGTANTPSNNSESPAGNSETPVAESDMAYVKEKGTLVVGMTDFKPMDYKDENGEWIGFDADMAKAFAESLGVEVEFIEINWDNKLMELDTKGIDVIWNGMTINDEVKAGASVSEPYCRNGQVVVVPADKAEDYQTVESLSGLNFAVENGSQGAAQLDELGLTYVAKTTQADALMEVASGASDACVIDLLMAGAMIGEGTSYPELTYTVQLNDEEYGVAFRKGSDLTEAFNTFWKEAYDAGTVMETATTYGVQESVIEK
;
A
#
# COMPACT_ATOMS: atom_id res chain seq x y z
N MET A 1 39.28 6.97 33.71
CA MET A 1 39.60 5.63 34.21
C MET A 1 39.38 4.61 33.07
N LYS A 2 40.46 3.98 32.69
CA LYS A 2 40.51 2.96 31.60
C LYS A 2 39.99 1.63 32.15
N ARG A 3 39.11 0.92 31.43
CA ARG A 3 38.98 -0.54 31.55
C ARG A 3 38.68 -1.17 30.20
N ARG A 4 39.47 -2.12 29.94
CA ARG A 4 39.94 -2.88 28.81
C ARG A 4 38.90 -3.93 28.31
N LEU A 5 39.06 -4.20 27.02
CA LEU A 5 38.56 -5.34 26.24
C LEU A 5 38.76 -6.72 26.89
N THR A 6 37.87 -7.64 26.59
CA THR A 6 38.24 -9.03 26.36
C THR A 6 37.35 -9.63 25.26
N ALA A 7 38.03 -10.00 24.18
CA ALA A 7 37.49 -10.83 23.10
C ALA A 7 37.59 -12.29 23.48
N LEU A 8 36.58 -13.09 23.18
CA LEU A 8 36.68 -14.56 23.22
C LEU A 8 36.18 -15.13 21.90
N ALA A 9 37.12 -15.61 21.11
CA ALA A 9 36.92 -16.40 19.91
C ALA A 9 36.76 -17.87 20.28
N LEU A 10 35.72 -18.53 19.78
CA LEU A 10 35.65 -20.00 19.80
C LEU A 10 35.41 -20.47 18.36
N ALA A 11 36.44 -21.09 17.81
CA ALA A 11 36.38 -21.87 16.58
C ALA A 11 36.04 -23.31 16.93
N LEU A 12 35.12 -23.94 16.26
CA LEU A 12 35.01 -25.41 16.23
C LEU A 12 34.74 -25.86 14.79
N GLY A 13 35.62 -26.81 14.41
CA GLY A 13 35.85 -27.27 13.08
C GLY A 13 34.83 -28.23 12.50
N LEU A 14 34.81 -28.21 11.17
CA LEU A 14 34.17 -29.19 10.29
C LEU A 14 34.97 -30.48 10.25
N THR A 15 34.29 -31.62 10.31
CA THR A 15 34.82 -32.88 9.76
C THR A 15 33.92 -33.40 8.67
N PHE A 16 34.44 -33.41 7.46
CA PHE A 16 33.95 -34.13 6.29
C PHE A 16 34.32 -35.63 6.41
N THR A 17 33.37 -36.51 6.15
CA THR A 17 33.71 -37.89 5.77
C THR A 17 33.02 -38.23 4.45
N LEU A 18 33.82 -38.32 3.40
CA LEU A 18 33.51 -39.02 2.17
C LEU A 18 33.71 -40.52 2.37
N ALA A 19 32.78 -41.33 1.90
CA ALA A 19 33.04 -42.73 1.59
C ALA A 19 32.51 -43.03 0.20
N ALA A 20 33.41 -43.35 -0.68
CA ALA A 20 33.23 -43.83 -2.06
C ALA A 20 33.55 -45.32 -2.15
N CYS A 21 33.12 -45.90 -3.26
CA CYS A 21 33.48 -47.20 -3.84
C CYS A 21 32.63 -48.41 -3.37
N GLY A 22 32.23 -49.27 -4.25
CA GLY A 22 32.73 -49.80 -5.49
C GLY A 22 31.79 -50.79 -6.14
N GLY A 23 32.06 -51.05 -7.40
CA GLY A 23 31.29 -51.78 -8.37
C GLY A 23 31.37 -53.31 -8.24
N GLY A 24 30.52 -53.95 -9.02
CA GLY A 24 30.53 -55.41 -9.21
C GLY A 24 29.44 -55.85 -10.20
N THR A 25 29.88 -56.41 -11.25
CA THR A 25 29.26 -56.87 -12.50
C THR A 25 28.35 -58.11 -12.35
N GLY A 26 27.28 -58.16 -13.16
CA GLY A 26 26.90 -59.32 -13.95
C GLY A 26 25.83 -60.29 -13.42
N GLY A 27 24.80 -60.52 -14.22
CA GLY A 27 23.95 -61.73 -14.10
C GLY A 27 22.54 -61.54 -14.61
N THR A 28 22.29 -62.03 -15.81
CA THR A 28 21.01 -62.20 -16.53
C THR A 28 20.02 -63.11 -15.80
N ALA A 29 18.73 -62.79 -15.94
CA ALA A 29 17.60 -63.57 -16.37
C ALA A 29 16.35 -63.61 -15.49
N ASN A 30 15.26 -63.41 -16.19
CA ASN A 30 13.88 -63.86 -15.96
C ASN A 30 12.91 -63.04 -15.12
N THR A 31 12.00 -62.47 -15.91
CA THR A 31 10.64 -62.02 -15.54
C THR A 31 9.83 -63.17 -14.90
N PRO A 32 8.95 -62.86 -13.90
CA PRO A 32 7.56 -62.70 -14.31
C PRO A 32 6.88 -61.42 -13.78
N SER A 33 6.00 -60.97 -14.64
CA SER A 33 4.97 -59.95 -14.45
C SER A 33 4.21 -60.13 -13.13
N ASN A 34 4.22 -59.08 -12.28
CA ASN A 34 3.18 -58.98 -11.29
C ASN A 34 2.68 -57.51 -11.29
N ASN A 35 1.45 -57.40 -11.73
CA ASN A 35 0.65 -56.21 -11.78
C ASN A 35 0.38 -55.77 -10.33
N SER A 36 1.04 -54.73 -9.88
CA SER A 36 0.66 -54.00 -8.65
C SER A 36 0.29 -52.59 -9.05
N GLU A 37 -1.00 -52.35 -9.06
CA GLU A 37 -1.56 -51.03 -9.10
C GLU A 37 -0.92 -50.16 -8.00
N SER A 38 -0.15 -49.17 -8.42
CA SER A 38 0.23 -48.05 -7.54
C SER A 38 -1.03 -47.24 -7.31
N PRO A 39 -1.38 -46.91 -6.07
CA PRO A 39 -2.42 -45.92 -5.83
C PRO A 39 -1.95 -44.60 -6.42
N ALA A 40 -2.77 -44.01 -7.27
CA ALA A 40 -2.61 -42.66 -7.75
C ALA A 40 -2.43 -41.77 -6.53
N GLY A 41 -1.22 -41.28 -6.33
CA GLY A 41 -0.95 -40.22 -5.38
C GLY A 41 -1.75 -39.01 -5.80
N ASN A 42 -2.75 -38.68 -5.01
CA ASN A 42 -3.41 -37.38 -5.05
C ASN A 42 -2.29 -36.36 -4.79
N SER A 43 -1.78 -35.74 -5.84
CA SER A 43 -0.99 -34.50 -5.66
C SER A 43 -1.98 -33.42 -5.25
N GLU A 44 -2.24 -33.32 -3.96
CA GLU A 44 -2.86 -32.14 -3.41
C GLU A 44 -1.91 -30.99 -3.74
N THR A 45 -2.32 -30.16 -4.69
CA THR A 45 -1.76 -28.82 -4.86
C THR A 45 -1.86 -28.18 -3.49
N PRO A 46 -0.78 -27.58 -2.94
CA PRO A 46 -0.88 -26.86 -1.68
C PRO A 46 -2.04 -25.89 -1.78
N VAL A 47 -3.07 -26.07 -0.97
CA VAL A 47 -4.14 -25.07 -0.81
C VAL A 47 -3.43 -23.83 -0.33
N ALA A 48 -3.48 -22.76 -1.12
CA ALA A 48 -2.95 -21.48 -0.67
C ALA A 48 -3.56 -21.19 0.71
N GLU A 49 -2.71 -20.84 1.66
CA GLU A 49 -3.15 -20.54 3.03
C GLU A 49 -4.12 -19.36 2.95
N SER A 50 -5.35 -19.52 3.46
CA SER A 50 -6.38 -18.48 3.39
C SER A 50 -5.99 -17.29 4.27
N ASP A 51 -5.85 -16.12 3.68
CA ASP A 51 -5.60 -14.88 4.42
C ASP A 51 -6.79 -14.52 5.33
N MET A 52 -8.00 -14.83 4.90
CA MET A 52 -9.20 -14.69 5.72
C MET A 52 -9.11 -15.55 7.00
N ALA A 53 -8.68 -16.81 6.87
CA ALA A 53 -8.50 -17.68 8.03
C ALA A 53 -7.39 -17.16 8.95
N TYR A 54 -6.27 -16.72 8.37
CA TYR A 54 -5.15 -16.14 9.10
C TYR A 54 -5.56 -14.88 9.90
N VAL A 55 -6.27 -13.93 9.28
CA VAL A 55 -6.75 -12.71 9.94
C VAL A 55 -7.76 -13.04 11.05
N LYS A 56 -8.67 -13.97 10.81
CA LYS A 56 -9.66 -14.41 11.82
C LYS A 56 -9.02 -15.14 12.99
N GLU A 57 -8.02 -15.99 12.75
CA GLU A 57 -7.28 -16.67 13.82
C GLU A 57 -6.46 -15.67 14.66
N LYS A 58 -5.82 -14.72 14.00
CA LYS A 58 -5.08 -13.63 14.66
C LYS A 58 -6.00 -12.70 15.45
N GLY A 59 -7.25 -12.55 15.04
CA GLY A 59 -8.24 -11.67 15.65
C GLY A 59 -8.09 -10.19 15.31
N THR A 60 -7.21 -9.83 14.34
CA THR A 60 -6.89 -8.44 14.00
C THR A 60 -6.65 -8.30 12.51
N LEU A 61 -7.21 -7.26 11.89
CA LEU A 61 -6.88 -6.80 10.54
C LEU A 61 -5.89 -5.63 10.65
N VAL A 62 -4.66 -5.81 10.17
CA VAL A 62 -3.62 -4.78 10.20
C VAL A 62 -3.63 -3.99 8.90
N VAL A 63 -3.94 -2.70 9.00
CA VAL A 63 -4.04 -1.76 7.88
C VAL A 63 -2.76 -0.93 7.79
N GLY A 64 -2.08 -0.99 6.65
CA GLY A 64 -0.92 -0.15 6.35
C GLY A 64 -1.34 1.13 5.63
N MET A 65 -0.91 2.28 6.15
CA MET A 65 -1.29 3.59 5.63
C MET A 65 -0.26 4.67 6.00
N THR A 66 -0.46 5.89 5.50
CA THR A 66 0.26 7.13 5.87
C THR A 66 -0.73 8.20 6.29
N ASP A 67 -0.26 9.31 6.88
CA ASP A 67 -1.12 10.47 7.19
C ASP A 67 -1.59 11.14 5.89
N PHE A 68 -2.85 10.90 5.56
CA PHE A 68 -3.50 11.34 4.32
C PHE A 68 -4.93 11.84 4.59
N LYS A 69 -5.09 13.08 5.01
CA LYS A 69 -6.42 13.69 5.16
C LYS A 69 -7.06 13.94 3.78
N PRO A 70 -8.35 13.58 3.56
CA PRO A 70 -9.36 13.15 4.53
C PRO A 70 -9.55 11.63 4.63
N MET A 71 -8.65 10.83 4.03
CA MET A 71 -8.77 9.37 3.97
C MET A 71 -8.38 8.70 5.28
N ASP A 72 -7.17 8.99 5.80
CA ASP A 72 -6.64 8.48 7.06
C ASP A 72 -5.81 9.56 7.76
N TYR A 73 -6.23 9.99 8.93
CA TYR A 73 -5.51 10.98 9.72
C TYR A 73 -5.87 10.85 11.21
N LYS A 74 -5.06 11.45 12.07
CA LYS A 74 -5.33 11.43 13.51
C LYS A 74 -6.20 12.61 13.93
N ASP A 75 -7.17 12.31 14.80
CA ASP A 75 -7.93 13.34 15.50
C ASP A 75 -7.11 13.98 16.64
N GLU A 76 -7.73 14.88 17.40
CA GLU A 76 -7.10 15.57 18.54
C GLU A 76 -6.72 14.61 19.70
N ASN A 77 -7.29 13.41 19.74
CA ASN A 77 -7.01 12.37 20.73
C ASN A 77 -5.93 11.40 20.26
N GLY A 78 -5.49 11.51 18.99
CA GLY A 78 -4.54 10.61 18.37
C GLY A 78 -5.17 9.36 17.78
N GLU A 79 -6.50 9.28 17.71
CA GLU A 79 -7.23 8.17 17.09
C GLU A 79 -7.29 8.34 15.58
N TRP A 80 -7.10 7.24 14.85
CA TRP A 80 -7.22 7.24 13.40
C TRP A 80 -8.69 7.40 12.97
N ILE A 81 -8.94 8.40 12.15
CA ILE A 81 -10.23 8.73 11.54
C ILE A 81 -10.01 9.06 10.06
N GLY A 82 -11.08 9.19 9.31
CA GLY A 82 -11.07 9.48 7.90
C GLY A 82 -11.96 8.50 7.14
N PHE A 83 -12.15 8.75 5.85
CA PHE A 83 -13.03 7.94 5.04
C PHE A 83 -12.55 6.48 4.98
N ASP A 84 -11.27 6.26 4.63
CA ASP A 84 -10.69 4.93 4.54
C ASP A 84 -10.57 4.28 5.92
N ALA A 85 -10.14 5.04 6.94
CA ALA A 85 -10.01 4.53 8.31
C ALA A 85 -11.35 4.02 8.86
N ASP A 86 -12.44 4.76 8.68
CA ASP A 86 -13.75 4.36 9.20
C ASP A 86 -14.35 3.20 8.40
N MET A 87 -14.13 3.15 7.08
CA MET A 87 -14.52 2.01 6.26
C MET A 87 -13.69 0.76 6.58
N ALA A 88 -12.41 0.92 6.94
CA ALA A 88 -11.55 -0.20 7.38
C ALA A 88 -12.01 -0.78 8.72
N LYS A 89 -12.45 0.08 9.66
CA LYS A 89 -13.10 -0.35 10.91
C LYS A 89 -14.36 -1.17 10.63
N ALA A 90 -15.22 -0.68 9.73
CA ALA A 90 -16.45 -1.37 9.35
C ALA A 90 -16.16 -2.73 8.66
N PHE A 91 -15.12 -2.79 7.82
CA PHE A 91 -14.72 -4.05 7.19
C PHE A 91 -14.19 -5.05 8.23
N ALA A 92 -13.31 -4.63 9.14
CA ALA A 92 -12.82 -5.48 10.22
C ALA A 92 -13.96 -6.02 11.10
N GLU A 93 -14.94 -5.17 11.46
CA GLU A 93 -16.15 -5.57 12.17
C GLU A 93 -16.96 -6.63 11.41
N SER A 94 -17.09 -6.49 10.08
CA SER A 94 -17.77 -7.46 9.22
C SER A 94 -17.09 -8.84 9.22
N LEU A 95 -15.77 -8.86 9.42
CA LEU A 95 -14.98 -10.09 9.55
C LEU A 95 -15.02 -10.68 10.98
N GLY A 96 -15.50 -9.89 11.96
CA GLY A 96 -15.51 -10.24 13.38
C GLY A 96 -14.14 -10.15 14.03
N VAL A 97 -13.29 -9.21 13.59
CA VAL A 97 -11.94 -8.97 14.13
C VAL A 97 -11.75 -7.49 14.49
N GLU A 98 -10.74 -7.19 15.31
CA GLU A 98 -10.31 -5.83 15.59
C GLU A 98 -9.52 -5.24 14.41
N VAL A 99 -9.45 -3.91 14.30
CA VAL A 99 -8.60 -3.22 13.34
C VAL A 99 -7.36 -2.65 14.05
N GLU A 100 -6.21 -2.74 13.41
CA GLU A 100 -4.97 -2.08 13.83
C GLU A 100 -4.42 -1.27 12.67
N PHE A 101 -4.07 0.00 12.91
CA PHE A 101 -3.49 0.90 11.91
C PHE A 101 -1.99 1.05 12.15
N ILE A 102 -1.20 0.83 11.10
CA ILE A 102 0.26 0.96 11.14
C ILE A 102 0.69 1.98 10.08
N GLU A 103 1.38 3.04 10.52
CA GLU A 103 2.06 3.95 9.60
C GLU A 103 3.24 3.24 8.97
N ILE A 104 3.23 3.11 7.64
CA ILE A 104 4.28 2.47 6.86
C ILE A 104 5.07 3.49 6.04
N ASN A 105 6.26 3.11 5.58
CA ASN A 105 6.89 3.82 4.49
C ASN A 105 6.20 3.41 3.19
N TRP A 106 5.55 4.37 2.51
CA TRP A 106 4.72 4.09 1.33
C TRP A 106 5.48 3.39 0.19
N ASP A 107 6.75 3.69 0.03
CA ASP A 107 7.63 3.02 -0.95
C ASP A 107 7.78 1.50 -0.68
N ASN A 108 7.61 1.08 0.57
CA ASN A 108 7.72 -0.31 0.98
C ASN A 108 6.36 -1.05 1.10
N LYS A 109 5.24 -0.43 0.72
CA LYS A 109 3.88 -0.94 0.94
C LYS A 109 3.67 -2.40 0.48
N LEU A 110 4.17 -2.74 -0.72
CA LEU A 110 4.03 -4.10 -1.26
C LEU A 110 4.91 -5.11 -0.50
N MET A 111 6.08 -4.71 -0.06
CA MET A 111 6.97 -5.55 0.76
C MET A 111 6.37 -5.81 2.14
N GLU A 112 5.83 -4.77 2.80
CA GLU A 112 5.15 -4.92 4.09
C GLU A 112 3.95 -5.86 4.00
N LEU A 113 3.19 -5.78 2.90
CA LEU A 113 2.05 -6.65 2.61
C LEU A 113 2.50 -8.11 2.40
N ASP A 114 3.52 -8.35 1.56
CA ASP A 114 4.02 -9.69 1.22
C ASP A 114 4.64 -10.40 2.44
N THR A 115 5.34 -9.64 3.28
CA THR A 115 5.98 -10.16 4.50
C THR A 115 5.04 -10.31 5.70
N LYS A 116 3.75 -10.03 5.54
CA LYS A 116 2.73 -10.04 6.61
C LYS A 116 3.01 -9.03 7.74
N GLY A 117 3.75 -7.95 7.45
CA GLY A 117 3.85 -6.78 8.31
C GLY A 117 2.51 -6.06 8.43
N ILE A 118 1.75 -6.05 7.32
CA ILE A 118 0.36 -5.60 7.23
C ILE A 118 -0.49 -6.66 6.52
N ASP A 119 -1.82 -6.59 6.68
CA ASP A 119 -2.76 -7.49 5.99
C ASP A 119 -3.40 -6.84 4.77
N VAL A 120 -3.46 -5.52 4.77
CA VAL A 120 -4.10 -4.72 3.74
C VAL A 120 -3.40 -3.37 3.59
N ILE A 121 -3.26 -2.88 2.35
CA ILE A 121 -2.91 -1.50 2.02
C ILE A 121 -4.22 -0.78 1.73
N TRP A 122 -4.58 0.18 2.58
CA TRP A 122 -5.80 0.95 2.41
C TRP A 122 -5.56 2.40 2.84
N ASN A 123 -5.32 3.29 1.90
CA ASN A 123 -4.93 4.68 2.14
C ASN A 123 -4.97 5.48 0.82
N GLY A 124 -6.15 5.54 0.18
CA GLY A 124 -6.24 6.20 -1.12
C GLY A 124 -5.24 5.66 -2.14
N MET A 125 -5.08 4.33 -2.18
CA MET A 125 -4.04 3.71 -3.00
C MET A 125 -4.43 3.68 -4.47
N THR A 126 -3.66 4.32 -5.32
CA THR A 126 -3.85 4.32 -6.78
C THR A 126 -3.69 2.92 -7.36
N ILE A 127 -4.67 2.51 -8.16
CA ILE A 127 -4.65 1.25 -8.91
C ILE A 127 -3.76 1.42 -10.15
N ASN A 128 -2.50 1.05 -10.05
CA ASN A 128 -1.53 1.09 -11.15
C ASN A 128 -0.96 -0.29 -11.48
N ASP A 129 -0.11 -0.37 -12.51
CA ASP A 129 0.43 -1.65 -12.99
C ASP A 129 1.39 -2.29 -11.97
N GLU A 130 2.14 -1.51 -11.20
CA GLU A 130 3.03 -2.00 -10.15
C GLU A 130 2.23 -2.71 -9.07
N VAL A 131 1.19 -2.06 -8.56
CA VAL A 131 0.33 -2.63 -7.51
C VAL A 131 -0.38 -3.87 -8.02
N LYS A 132 -0.94 -3.86 -9.25
CA LYS A 132 -1.58 -5.02 -9.86
C LYS A 132 -0.62 -6.20 -10.06
N ALA A 133 0.66 -5.93 -10.30
CA ALA A 133 1.67 -6.97 -10.43
C ALA A 133 2.00 -7.62 -9.07
N GLY A 134 2.12 -6.81 -8.00
CA GLY A 134 2.55 -7.24 -6.68
C GLY A 134 1.44 -7.73 -5.74
N ALA A 135 0.19 -7.32 -5.96
CA ALA A 135 -0.92 -7.57 -5.04
C ALA A 135 -2.19 -8.03 -5.75
N SER A 136 -3.18 -8.50 -4.99
CA SER A 136 -4.57 -8.61 -5.41
C SER A 136 -5.30 -7.33 -5.01
N VAL A 137 -5.86 -6.64 -6.01
CA VAL A 137 -6.47 -5.33 -5.83
C VAL A 137 -7.98 -5.44 -5.93
N SER A 138 -8.68 -4.73 -5.07
CA SER A 138 -10.15 -4.63 -5.12
C SER A 138 -10.66 -3.99 -6.41
N GLU A 139 -11.96 -4.03 -6.61
CA GLU A 139 -12.61 -3.10 -7.53
C GLU A 139 -12.37 -1.66 -7.06
N PRO A 140 -12.29 -0.69 -7.99
CA PRO A 140 -12.08 0.71 -7.64
C PRO A 140 -13.25 1.26 -6.81
N TYR A 141 -12.95 2.09 -5.80
CA TYR A 141 -13.97 2.65 -4.91
C TYR A 141 -14.08 4.18 -4.92
N CYS A 142 -13.01 4.89 -5.30
CA CYS A 142 -12.98 6.35 -5.42
C CYS A 142 -12.24 6.80 -6.67
N ARG A 143 -12.61 7.97 -7.20
CA ARG A 143 -11.84 8.68 -8.24
C ARG A 143 -10.94 9.71 -7.60
N ASN A 144 -9.79 9.93 -8.20
CA ASN A 144 -8.79 10.90 -7.80
C ASN A 144 -8.00 11.41 -9.01
N GLY A 145 -6.98 12.20 -8.75
CA GLY A 145 -5.95 12.65 -9.70
C GLY A 145 -4.77 13.21 -8.92
N GLN A 146 -3.61 13.25 -9.55
CA GLN A 146 -2.42 13.89 -9.00
C GLN A 146 -2.40 15.36 -9.42
N VAL A 147 -2.23 16.27 -8.46
CA VAL A 147 -2.25 17.72 -8.72
C VAL A 147 -0.97 18.40 -8.26
N VAL A 148 -0.57 19.40 -9.03
CA VAL A 148 0.57 20.27 -8.67
C VAL A 148 0.09 21.38 -7.77
N VAL A 149 0.66 21.47 -6.59
CA VAL A 149 0.39 22.53 -5.60
C VAL A 149 1.53 23.52 -5.58
N VAL A 150 1.17 24.81 -5.60
CA VAL A 150 2.10 25.95 -5.56
C VAL A 150 1.56 27.02 -4.62
N PRO A 151 2.39 28.02 -4.20
CA PRO A 151 1.89 29.24 -3.57
C PRO A 151 0.87 29.95 -4.45
N ALA A 152 -0.24 30.40 -3.87
CA ALA A 152 -1.36 31.00 -4.58
C ALA A 152 -0.98 32.26 -5.37
N ASP A 153 -0.01 33.04 -4.88
CA ASP A 153 0.51 34.24 -5.53
C ASP A 153 1.37 33.95 -6.77
N LYS A 154 1.77 32.68 -6.99
CA LYS A 154 2.54 32.22 -8.16
C LYS A 154 1.71 31.36 -9.11
N ALA A 155 0.46 31.09 -8.80
CA ALA A 155 -0.37 30.14 -9.55
C ALA A 155 -0.51 30.50 -11.03
N GLU A 156 -0.58 31.77 -11.39
CA GLU A 156 -0.74 32.21 -12.77
C GLU A 156 0.44 31.81 -13.68
N ASP A 157 1.63 31.62 -13.10
CA ASP A 157 2.84 31.24 -13.84
C ASP A 157 2.89 29.73 -14.15
N TYR A 158 2.09 28.89 -13.46
CA TYR A 158 2.21 27.43 -13.48
C TYR A 158 0.89 26.73 -13.86
N GLN A 159 0.31 27.11 -14.98
CA GLN A 159 -0.99 26.60 -15.46
C GLN A 159 -0.88 25.45 -16.47
N THR A 160 0.33 25.10 -16.93
CA THR A 160 0.56 24.02 -17.90
C THR A 160 1.75 23.17 -17.47
N VAL A 161 1.81 21.91 -17.96
CA VAL A 161 2.92 21.01 -17.65
C VAL A 161 4.27 21.59 -18.09
N GLU A 162 4.31 22.29 -19.23
CA GLU A 162 5.54 22.91 -19.73
C GLU A 162 6.08 24.00 -18.81
N SER A 163 5.18 24.71 -18.11
CA SER A 163 5.57 25.78 -17.16
C SER A 163 6.18 25.26 -15.87
N LEU A 164 6.06 23.94 -15.58
CA LEU A 164 6.60 23.32 -14.38
C LEU A 164 8.12 23.11 -14.43
N SER A 165 8.72 23.28 -15.60
CA SER A 165 10.16 23.07 -15.80
C SER A 165 11.00 24.01 -14.92
N GLY A 166 11.95 23.43 -14.18
CA GLY A 166 12.88 24.18 -13.32
C GLY A 166 12.38 24.43 -11.90
N LEU A 167 11.16 23.99 -11.55
CA LEU A 167 10.69 23.99 -10.17
C LEU A 167 11.39 22.89 -9.36
N ASN A 168 11.63 23.17 -8.07
CA ASN A 168 12.04 22.18 -7.10
C ASN A 168 10.78 21.57 -6.45
N PHE A 169 10.51 20.33 -6.79
CA PHE A 169 9.34 19.63 -6.25
C PHE A 169 9.64 18.90 -4.93
N ALA A 170 8.61 18.76 -4.09
CA ALA A 170 8.53 17.78 -3.02
C ALA A 170 7.42 16.78 -3.35
N VAL A 171 7.61 15.50 -3.04
CA VAL A 171 6.61 14.46 -3.28
C VAL A 171 6.81 13.27 -2.34
N GLU A 172 5.77 12.57 -1.96
CA GLU A 172 5.88 11.34 -1.18
C GLU A 172 6.57 10.25 -1.99
N ASN A 173 7.60 9.63 -1.41
CA ASN A 173 8.37 8.58 -2.07
C ASN A 173 7.51 7.35 -2.37
N GLY A 174 7.64 6.78 -3.59
CA GLY A 174 6.87 5.62 -4.01
C GLY A 174 5.36 5.88 -4.24
N SER A 175 4.94 7.16 -4.26
CA SER A 175 3.57 7.56 -4.60
C SER A 175 3.34 7.64 -6.12
N GLN A 176 2.07 7.74 -6.51
CA GLN A 176 1.72 8.00 -7.90
C GLN A 176 2.18 9.39 -8.35
N GLY A 177 2.20 10.37 -7.44
CA GLY A 177 2.75 11.70 -7.72
C GLY A 177 4.23 11.66 -8.07
N ALA A 178 5.03 10.84 -7.39
CA ALA A 178 6.44 10.63 -7.74
C ALA A 178 6.58 10.00 -9.13
N ALA A 179 5.75 9.00 -9.46
CA ALA A 179 5.75 8.37 -10.78
C ALA A 179 5.40 9.38 -11.90
N GLN A 180 4.46 10.30 -11.66
CA GLN A 180 4.14 11.36 -12.61
C GLN A 180 5.31 12.33 -12.84
N LEU A 181 6.02 12.71 -11.78
CA LEU A 181 7.22 13.56 -11.91
C LEU A 181 8.35 12.85 -12.66
N ASP A 182 8.56 11.56 -12.41
CA ASP A 182 9.54 10.73 -13.14
C ASP A 182 9.19 10.63 -14.62
N GLU A 183 7.93 10.41 -14.98
CA GLU A 183 7.47 10.36 -16.37
C GLU A 183 7.69 11.70 -17.11
N LEU A 184 7.51 12.81 -16.41
CA LEU A 184 7.74 14.16 -16.93
C LEU A 184 9.23 14.55 -16.92
N GLY A 185 10.11 13.75 -16.31
CA GLY A 185 11.54 14.04 -16.16
C GLY A 185 11.82 15.24 -15.24
N LEU A 186 10.91 15.51 -14.29
CA LEU A 186 11.05 16.58 -13.30
C LEU A 186 11.75 16.05 -12.04
N THR A 187 12.64 16.84 -11.47
CA THR A 187 13.39 16.47 -10.26
C THR A 187 12.64 16.85 -9.00
N TYR A 188 12.76 16.03 -7.97
CA TYR A 188 12.09 16.26 -6.71
C TYR A 188 12.90 15.83 -5.49
N VAL A 189 12.48 16.31 -4.32
CA VAL A 189 12.91 15.83 -3.00
C VAL A 189 11.85 14.87 -2.49
N ALA A 190 12.24 13.61 -2.27
CA ALA A 190 11.34 12.59 -1.72
C ALA A 190 11.04 12.88 -0.24
N LYS A 191 9.78 12.75 0.14
CA LYS A 191 9.24 12.93 1.49
C LYS A 191 8.65 11.62 2.01
N THR A 192 8.42 11.55 3.30
CA THR A 192 7.82 10.39 3.95
C THR A 192 6.32 10.32 3.70
N THR A 193 5.66 11.49 3.68
CA THR A 193 4.21 11.63 3.47
C THR A 193 3.89 12.77 2.52
N GLN A 194 2.69 12.79 1.96
CA GLN A 194 2.17 13.92 1.19
C GLN A 194 2.00 15.18 2.07
N ALA A 195 1.64 15.00 3.34
CA ALA A 195 1.57 16.10 4.30
C ALA A 195 2.93 16.79 4.49
N ASP A 196 4.03 16.02 4.54
CA ASP A 196 5.40 16.57 4.57
C ASP A 196 5.72 17.36 3.28
N ALA A 197 5.25 16.87 2.11
CA ALA A 197 5.46 17.57 0.85
C ALA A 197 4.70 18.92 0.82
N LEU A 198 3.47 18.98 1.34
CA LEU A 198 2.73 20.24 1.49
C LEU A 198 3.46 21.22 2.43
N MET A 199 4.00 20.73 3.54
CA MET A 199 4.74 21.55 4.50
C MET A 199 6.02 22.15 3.88
N GLU A 200 6.70 21.41 2.99
CA GLU A 200 7.87 21.95 2.25
C GLU A 200 7.48 23.17 1.40
N VAL A 201 6.36 23.12 0.69
CA VAL A 201 5.89 24.25 -0.12
C VAL A 201 5.44 25.40 0.76
N ALA A 202 4.66 25.11 1.81
CA ALA A 202 4.18 26.13 2.73
C ALA A 202 5.33 26.89 3.45
N SER A 203 6.43 26.19 3.74
CA SER A 203 7.63 26.80 4.34
C SER A 203 8.55 27.50 3.33
N GLY A 204 8.31 27.33 2.03
CA GLY A 204 9.16 27.86 0.96
C GLY A 204 10.45 27.06 0.73
N ALA A 205 10.57 25.84 1.27
CA ALA A 205 11.71 24.96 1.05
C ALA A 205 11.68 24.27 -0.31
N SER A 206 10.48 24.03 -0.84
CA SER A 206 10.24 23.61 -2.23
C SER A 206 9.35 24.62 -2.94
N ASP A 207 9.45 24.68 -4.29
CA ASP A 207 8.64 25.59 -5.10
C ASP A 207 7.24 25.05 -5.33
N ALA A 208 7.11 23.73 -5.40
CA ALA A 208 5.87 23.00 -5.65
C ALA A 208 5.88 21.62 -5.00
N CYS A 209 4.71 21.00 -4.89
CA CYS A 209 4.61 19.56 -4.61
C CYS A 209 3.56 18.90 -5.51
N VAL A 210 3.61 17.57 -5.58
CA VAL A 210 2.53 16.78 -6.17
C VAL A 210 1.89 15.96 -5.08
N ILE A 211 0.56 16.07 -4.98
CA ILE A 211 -0.27 15.36 -4.03
C ILE A 211 -1.58 14.92 -4.70
N ASP A 212 -2.32 14.11 -4.00
CA ASP A 212 -3.67 13.69 -4.38
C ASP A 212 -4.67 14.85 -4.35
N LEU A 213 -5.56 14.89 -5.34
CA LEU A 213 -6.60 15.91 -5.45
C LEU A 213 -7.52 15.93 -4.23
N LEU A 214 -7.83 14.76 -3.64
CA LEU A 214 -8.65 14.68 -2.43
C LEU A 214 -7.95 15.30 -1.23
N MET A 215 -6.63 15.11 -1.08
CA MET A 215 -5.86 15.80 -0.06
C MET A 215 -5.82 17.30 -0.31
N ALA A 216 -5.59 17.71 -1.56
CA ALA A 216 -5.60 19.13 -1.93
C ALA A 216 -6.92 19.79 -1.53
N GLY A 217 -8.06 19.15 -1.87
CA GLY A 217 -9.40 19.66 -1.51
C GLY A 217 -9.63 19.79 0.00
N ALA A 218 -9.01 18.94 0.81
CA ALA A 218 -9.16 18.96 2.27
C ALA A 218 -8.18 19.88 2.99
N MET A 219 -7.01 20.16 2.39
CA MET A 219 -5.87 20.76 3.11
C MET A 219 -5.51 22.16 2.63
N ILE A 220 -5.84 22.55 1.38
CA ILE A 220 -5.42 23.83 0.79
C ILE A 220 -6.61 24.72 0.44
N GLY A 221 -6.36 26.05 0.44
CA GLY A 221 -7.36 27.08 0.18
C GLY A 221 -7.96 27.69 1.44
N GLU A 222 -8.83 28.68 1.26
CA GLU A 222 -9.43 29.45 2.35
C GLU A 222 -10.18 28.55 3.36
N GLY A 223 -9.88 28.71 4.63
CA GLY A 223 -10.51 27.96 5.73
C GLY A 223 -9.88 26.60 6.01
N THR A 224 -8.80 26.23 5.33
CA THR A 224 -8.05 24.99 5.54
C THR A 224 -6.71 25.20 6.25
N SER A 225 -5.89 24.13 6.34
CA SER A 225 -4.57 24.21 6.99
C SER A 225 -3.55 25.04 6.20
N TYR A 226 -3.71 25.15 4.87
CA TYR A 226 -2.79 25.86 3.98
C TYR A 226 -3.54 26.86 3.09
N PRO A 227 -4.05 27.98 3.66
CA PRO A 227 -4.86 28.96 2.90
C PRO A 227 -4.08 29.70 1.81
N GLU A 228 -2.74 29.72 1.90
CA GLU A 228 -1.86 30.40 0.95
C GLU A 228 -1.41 29.52 -0.22
N LEU A 229 -1.82 28.24 -0.23
CA LEU A 229 -1.52 27.31 -1.31
C LEU A 229 -2.74 27.16 -2.22
N THR A 230 -2.46 26.74 -3.45
CA THR A 230 -3.48 26.36 -4.44
C THR A 230 -2.92 25.27 -5.33
N TYR A 231 -3.78 24.52 -6.01
CA TYR A 231 -3.34 23.61 -7.06
C TYR A 231 -3.62 24.20 -8.43
N THR A 232 -2.83 23.83 -9.43
CA THR A 232 -2.90 24.39 -10.79
C THR A 232 -3.08 23.32 -11.85
N VAL A 233 -2.15 22.40 -11.99
CA VAL A 233 -2.15 21.37 -13.01
C VAL A 233 -2.58 20.05 -12.41
N GLN A 234 -3.59 19.39 -13.01
CA GLN A 234 -3.87 17.99 -12.77
C GLN A 234 -3.07 17.16 -13.77
N LEU A 235 -2.26 16.24 -13.28
CA LEU A 235 -1.33 15.46 -14.09
C LEU A 235 -1.97 14.20 -14.67
N ASN A 236 -2.94 13.60 -13.98
CA ASN A 236 -3.64 12.39 -14.40
C ASN A 236 -5.06 12.33 -13.83
N ASP A 237 -5.84 11.36 -14.33
CA ASP A 237 -7.04 10.83 -13.69
C ASP A 237 -6.71 9.42 -13.20
N GLU A 238 -7.14 9.06 -12.00
CA GLU A 238 -6.86 7.77 -11.38
C GLU A 238 -8.00 7.27 -10.51
N GLU A 239 -7.93 6.01 -10.13
CA GLU A 239 -8.90 5.37 -9.25
C GLU A 239 -8.18 4.72 -8.06
N TYR A 240 -8.80 4.79 -6.88
CA TYR A 240 -8.33 4.11 -5.68
C TYR A 240 -8.89 2.71 -5.53
N GLY A 241 -8.06 1.82 -5.03
CA GLY A 241 -8.43 0.47 -4.62
C GLY A 241 -7.75 0.08 -3.32
N VAL A 242 -8.16 -1.06 -2.80
CA VAL A 242 -7.57 -1.67 -1.61
C VAL A 242 -6.75 -2.88 -2.05
N ALA A 243 -5.53 -3.03 -1.54
CA ALA A 243 -4.66 -4.13 -1.92
C ALA A 243 -4.47 -5.13 -0.80
N PHE A 244 -4.56 -6.39 -1.16
CA PHE A 244 -4.32 -7.56 -0.33
C PHE A 244 -3.17 -8.39 -0.92
N ARG A 245 -2.59 -9.30 -0.14
CA ARG A 245 -1.56 -10.22 -0.66
C ARG A 245 -2.00 -10.91 -1.94
N LYS A 246 -1.06 -11.20 -2.81
CA LYS A 246 -1.35 -11.82 -4.10
C LYS A 246 -2.09 -13.14 -3.93
N GLY A 247 -3.28 -13.24 -4.54
CA GLY A 247 -4.16 -14.41 -4.43
C GLY A 247 -4.98 -14.48 -3.13
N SER A 248 -5.00 -13.41 -2.33
CA SER A 248 -5.77 -13.35 -1.08
C SER A 248 -7.28 -13.44 -1.32
N ASP A 249 -7.95 -14.26 -0.53
CA ASP A 249 -9.41 -14.39 -0.48
C ASP A 249 -10.10 -13.20 0.21
N LEU A 250 -9.34 -12.35 0.91
CA LEU A 250 -9.83 -11.07 1.45
C LEU A 250 -10.27 -10.10 0.35
N THR A 251 -9.70 -10.20 -0.86
CA THR A 251 -10.06 -9.31 -1.98
C THR A 251 -11.54 -9.45 -2.38
N GLU A 252 -12.02 -10.69 -2.52
CA GLU A 252 -13.42 -10.97 -2.84
C GLU A 252 -14.35 -10.62 -1.67
N ALA A 253 -13.89 -10.90 -0.44
CA ALA A 253 -14.63 -10.54 0.76
C ALA A 253 -14.81 -9.02 0.89
N PHE A 254 -13.75 -8.25 0.58
CA PHE A 254 -13.80 -6.79 0.55
C PHE A 254 -14.78 -6.28 -0.52
N ASN A 255 -14.69 -6.77 -1.76
CA ASN A 255 -15.59 -6.34 -2.82
C ASN A 255 -17.07 -6.60 -2.47
N THR A 256 -17.34 -7.74 -1.82
CA THR A 256 -18.69 -8.08 -1.32
C THR A 256 -19.13 -7.11 -0.23
N PHE A 257 -18.27 -6.90 0.80
CA PHE A 257 -18.51 -5.95 1.88
C PHE A 257 -18.78 -4.54 1.34
N TRP A 258 -17.93 -4.06 0.43
CA TRP A 258 -18.05 -2.71 -0.11
C TRP A 258 -19.39 -2.51 -0.82
N LYS A 259 -19.80 -3.48 -1.64
CA LYS A 259 -21.10 -3.43 -2.30
C LYS A 259 -22.26 -3.41 -1.30
N GLU A 260 -22.24 -4.28 -0.29
CA GLU A 260 -23.28 -4.33 0.74
C GLU A 260 -23.34 -3.04 1.55
N ALA A 261 -22.18 -2.47 1.93
CA ALA A 261 -22.09 -1.20 2.63
C ALA A 261 -22.57 -0.01 1.77
N TYR A 262 -22.29 -0.06 0.45
CA TYR A 262 -22.80 0.93 -0.49
C TYR A 262 -24.32 0.86 -0.62
N ASP A 263 -24.87 -0.33 -0.84
CA ASP A 263 -26.31 -0.56 -0.94
C ASP A 263 -27.08 -0.19 0.36
N ALA A 264 -26.43 -0.36 1.51
CA ALA A 264 -26.95 0.03 2.82
C ALA A 264 -26.88 1.56 3.08
N GLY A 265 -26.14 2.31 2.26
CA GLY A 265 -25.92 3.76 2.41
C GLY A 265 -24.73 4.13 3.31
N THR A 266 -24.10 3.17 3.98
CA THR A 266 -22.97 3.42 4.91
C THR A 266 -21.80 4.10 4.23
N VAL A 267 -21.43 3.66 3.01
CA VAL A 267 -20.33 4.28 2.24
C VAL A 267 -20.62 5.75 2.00
N MET A 268 -21.83 6.10 1.54
CA MET A 268 -22.19 7.48 1.21
C MET A 268 -22.35 8.37 2.45
N GLU A 269 -22.81 7.81 3.57
CA GLU A 269 -22.87 8.52 4.85
C GLU A 269 -21.46 8.86 5.35
N THR A 270 -20.56 7.88 5.34
CA THR A 270 -19.16 8.08 5.72
C THR A 270 -18.47 9.06 4.76
N ALA A 271 -18.64 8.91 3.45
CA ALA A 271 -18.07 9.80 2.44
C ALA A 271 -18.56 11.26 2.64
N THR A 272 -19.83 11.46 2.97
CA THR A 272 -20.38 12.79 3.25
C THR A 272 -19.78 13.40 4.51
N THR A 273 -19.52 12.58 5.53
CA THR A 273 -18.88 13.02 6.78
C THR A 273 -17.48 13.62 6.50
N TYR A 274 -16.75 13.04 5.56
CA TYR A 274 -15.39 13.47 5.23
C TYR A 274 -15.29 14.33 3.96
N GLY A 275 -16.43 14.64 3.30
CA GLY A 275 -16.49 15.53 2.15
C GLY A 275 -15.99 14.92 0.84
N VAL A 276 -15.95 13.58 0.72
CA VAL A 276 -15.45 12.86 -0.47
C VAL A 276 -16.56 12.19 -1.29
N GLN A 277 -17.82 12.48 -1.00
CA GLN A 277 -18.99 11.81 -1.62
C GLN A 277 -19.02 11.90 -3.15
N GLU A 278 -18.51 13.00 -3.74
CA GLU A 278 -18.48 13.20 -5.20
C GLU A 278 -17.44 12.31 -5.90
N SER A 279 -16.49 11.80 -5.13
CA SER A 279 -15.40 10.95 -5.64
C SER A 279 -15.72 9.47 -5.55
N VAL A 280 -16.72 9.07 -4.76
CA VAL A 280 -17.12 7.66 -4.59
C VAL A 280 -17.65 7.12 -5.92
N ILE A 281 -17.18 5.91 -6.28
CA ILE A 281 -17.63 5.20 -7.48
C ILE A 281 -18.89 4.41 -7.14
N GLU A 282 -19.95 4.64 -7.91
CA GLU A 282 -21.22 3.92 -7.78
C GLU A 282 -21.04 2.40 -8.01
N LYS A 283 -21.79 1.57 -7.25
CA LYS A 283 -21.70 0.09 -7.30
C LYS A 283 -23.03 -0.55 -7.70
#